data_345bcb7b4d18220362832539d6a22f7a
#
_entry.id   345bcb7b4d18220362832539d6a22f7a
#
_cell.length_a   1.000
_cell.length_b   1.000
_cell.length_c   1.000
_cell.angle_alpha   90.00
_cell.angle_beta   90.00
_cell.angle_gamma   90.00
#
_symmetry.space_group_name_H-M   'P 1'
#
loop_
_entity.id
_entity.type
_entity.pdbx_description
1 polymer ?
#
loop_
_entity_poly.entity_id
_entity_poly.type
_entity_poly.pdbx_seq_one_letter_code
_entity_poly.pdbx_strand_id
1 'polypeptide(L)'
;VSKGISTEVLREPGSTEVGENIRKILLNTSANLSNESELLLMFAARAQLISEKISYSDKDVILFDRFYDASLAYQGFGRGLPQEIINSLISFTKCPVPDVTFLLDIEVEEGFNRKFNDKKDRIESSGKDFFEKVRSGYLVLSHNEPNRIKVLNAKKSIDELHKDIVSFVNIIL
;
A
#
# COMPACT_ATOMS: atom_id res chain seq x y z
N VAL A 1 -12.21 -8.07 18.05
CA VAL A 1 -11.01 -7.86 18.87
C VAL A 1 -11.27 -8.32 20.32
N SER A 2 -11.46 -9.59 20.55
CA SER A 2 -11.71 -10.10 21.91
C SER A 2 -10.84 -11.33 22.24
N LYS A 3 -9.80 -11.59 21.44
CA LYS A 3 -8.96 -12.79 21.61
C LYS A 3 -7.64 -12.53 22.36
N GLY A 4 -7.43 -11.32 22.91
CA GLY A 4 -6.17 -10.96 23.58
C GLY A 4 -4.98 -10.79 22.64
N ILE A 5 -5.21 -10.68 21.32
CA ILE A 5 -4.18 -10.52 20.28
C ILE A 5 -3.69 -9.07 20.28
N SER A 6 -2.40 -8.87 20.50
CA SER A 6 -1.77 -7.55 20.43
C SER A 6 -1.60 -7.11 18.97
N THR A 7 -2.01 -5.88 18.65
CA THR A 7 -1.98 -5.36 17.26
C THR A 7 -1.32 -4.01 17.19
N GLU A 8 -0.62 -3.75 16.09
CA GLU A 8 -0.13 -2.42 15.70
C GLU A 8 -0.66 -2.08 14.30
N VAL A 9 -1.04 -0.81 14.10
CA VAL A 9 -1.50 -0.32 12.79
C VAL A 9 -0.47 0.67 12.26
N LEU A 10 0.06 0.39 11.10
CA LEU A 10 1.07 1.18 10.40
C LEU A 10 0.56 1.59 9.03
N ARG A 11 1.11 2.69 8.49
CA ARG A 11 0.79 3.16 7.13
C ARG A 11 2.04 3.57 6.38
N GLU A 12 2.01 3.42 5.06
CA GLU A 12 3.08 3.89 4.18
C GLU A 12 2.61 4.91 3.13
N PRO A 13 3.46 5.89 2.84
CA PRO A 13 4.66 6.30 3.58
C PRO A 13 4.28 6.96 4.90
N GLY A 14 5.07 6.72 5.99
CA GLY A 14 4.78 7.29 7.31
C GLY A 14 5.14 6.39 8.48
N SER A 15 4.43 6.58 9.60
CA SER A 15 4.51 5.79 10.85
C SER A 15 5.84 5.88 11.61
N THR A 16 6.80 6.66 11.13
CA THR A 16 8.02 7.08 11.83
C THR A 16 8.23 8.56 11.62
N GLU A 17 9.02 9.24 12.46
CA GLU A 17 9.30 10.67 12.29
C GLU A 17 9.90 10.96 10.90
N VAL A 18 10.91 10.17 10.50
CA VAL A 18 11.53 10.28 9.18
C VAL A 18 10.51 9.99 8.06
N GLY A 19 9.74 8.93 8.22
CA GLY A 19 8.70 8.55 7.26
C GLY A 19 7.63 9.64 7.07
N GLU A 20 7.19 10.28 8.15
CA GLU A 20 6.22 11.39 8.08
C GLU A 20 6.80 12.64 7.39
N ASN A 21 8.08 12.94 7.58
CA ASN A 21 8.74 14.03 6.88
C ASN A 21 8.89 13.74 5.38
N ILE A 22 9.24 12.50 5.02
CA ILE A 22 9.26 12.04 3.62
C ILE A 22 7.85 12.09 3.02
N ARG A 23 6.81 11.67 3.75
CA ARG A 23 5.41 11.75 3.32
C ARG A 23 5.01 13.17 2.94
N LYS A 24 5.40 14.17 3.72
CA LYS A 24 5.13 15.59 3.41
C LYS A 24 5.70 15.98 2.05
N ILE A 25 6.92 15.52 1.72
CA ILE A 25 7.56 15.78 0.42
C ILE A 25 6.79 15.07 -0.69
N LEU A 26 6.49 13.78 -0.52
CA LEU A 26 5.84 12.93 -1.52
C LEU A 26 4.44 13.42 -1.89
N LEU A 27 3.67 13.92 -0.94
CA LEU A 27 2.29 14.35 -1.13
C LEU A 27 2.13 15.84 -1.47
N ASN A 28 3.22 16.62 -1.38
CA ASN A 28 3.19 18.06 -1.67
C ASN A 28 2.89 18.31 -3.15
N THR A 29 1.75 18.96 -3.43
CA THR A 29 1.31 19.30 -4.80
C THR A 29 2.25 20.26 -5.53
N SER A 30 3.08 21.02 -4.80
CA SER A 30 4.08 21.92 -5.39
C SER A 30 5.41 21.24 -5.67
N ALA A 31 5.62 20.00 -5.21
CA ALA A 31 6.87 19.27 -5.41
C ALA A 31 6.92 18.68 -6.84
N ASN A 32 7.94 19.02 -7.59
CA ASN A 32 8.25 18.38 -8.86
C ASN A 32 9.26 17.26 -8.62
N LEU A 33 8.77 16.03 -8.48
CA LEU A 33 9.59 14.84 -8.26
C LEU A 33 9.67 14.01 -9.54
N SER A 34 10.89 13.55 -9.90
CA SER A 34 11.03 12.50 -10.90
C SER A 34 10.45 11.19 -10.38
N ASN A 35 10.10 10.27 -11.28
CA ASN A 35 9.57 8.96 -10.89
C ASN A 35 10.57 8.18 -10.03
N GLU A 36 11.85 8.29 -10.32
CA GLU A 36 12.94 7.66 -9.56
C GLU A 36 13.07 8.26 -8.16
N SER A 37 12.97 9.59 -8.03
CA SER A 37 12.99 10.27 -6.74
C SER A 37 11.78 9.88 -5.88
N GLU A 38 10.58 9.77 -6.49
CA GLU A 38 9.38 9.27 -5.83
C GLU A 38 9.60 7.85 -5.28
N LEU A 39 10.13 6.93 -6.11
CA LEU A 39 10.43 5.56 -5.72
C LEU A 39 11.45 5.49 -4.57
N LEU A 40 12.58 6.21 -4.68
CA LEU A 40 13.64 6.20 -3.69
C LEU A 40 13.17 6.77 -2.35
N LEU A 41 12.36 7.82 -2.36
CA LEU A 41 11.76 8.37 -1.13
C LEU A 41 10.78 7.39 -0.48
N MET A 42 9.96 6.67 -1.27
CA MET A 42 9.08 5.62 -0.73
C MET A 42 9.90 4.55 -0.02
N PHE A 43 11.00 4.08 -0.63
CA PHE A 43 11.84 3.05 -0.05
C PHE A 43 12.70 3.55 1.12
N ALA A 44 13.10 4.83 1.14
CA ALA A 44 13.76 5.43 2.31
C ALA A 44 12.82 5.45 3.53
N ALA A 45 11.56 5.86 3.36
CA ALA A 45 10.57 5.83 4.42
C ALA A 45 10.31 4.40 4.91
N ARG A 46 10.21 3.44 3.98
CA ARG A 46 9.99 2.02 4.28
C ARG A 46 11.16 1.40 5.03
N ALA A 47 12.39 1.66 4.61
CA ALA A 47 13.59 1.16 5.30
C ALA A 47 13.62 1.60 6.77
N GLN A 48 13.27 2.87 7.03
CA GLN A 48 13.18 3.40 8.38
C GLN A 48 12.05 2.73 9.18
N LEU A 49 10.88 2.55 8.56
CA LEU A 49 9.73 1.87 9.18
C LEU A 49 10.07 0.43 9.58
N ILE A 50 10.73 -0.33 8.68
CA ILE A 50 11.15 -1.71 8.95
C ILE A 50 12.12 -1.72 10.14
N SER A 51 13.12 -0.83 10.14
CA SER A 51 14.13 -0.76 11.18
C SER A 51 13.56 -0.39 12.56
N GLU A 52 12.64 0.58 12.61
CA GLU A 52 12.12 1.11 13.89
C GLU A 52 10.92 0.32 14.44
N LYS A 53 10.06 -0.22 13.55
CA LYS A 53 8.75 -0.73 13.96
C LYS A 53 8.58 -2.23 13.75
N ILE A 54 9.15 -2.77 12.66
CA ILE A 54 8.87 -4.16 12.27
C ILE A 54 9.90 -5.11 12.85
N SER A 55 11.21 -4.79 12.69
CA SER A 55 12.30 -5.71 13.05
C SER A 55 12.33 -6.12 14.52
N TYR A 56 11.74 -5.32 15.39
CA TYR A 56 11.72 -5.52 16.84
C TYR A 56 10.30 -5.52 17.41
N SER A 57 9.29 -5.69 16.56
CA SER A 57 7.91 -5.72 17.03
C SER A 57 7.65 -6.95 17.91
N ASP A 58 6.98 -6.74 19.04
CA ASP A 58 6.47 -7.76 19.96
C ASP A 58 4.97 -8.02 19.71
N LYS A 59 4.41 -7.48 18.64
CA LYS A 59 2.98 -7.61 18.33
C LYS A 59 2.68 -8.92 17.62
N ASP A 60 1.57 -9.51 17.98
CA ASP A 60 1.06 -10.72 17.31
C ASP A 60 0.64 -10.43 15.87
N VAL A 61 0.12 -9.22 15.60
CA VAL A 61 -0.36 -8.79 14.29
C VAL A 61 0.06 -7.35 14.00
N ILE A 62 0.62 -7.12 12.82
CA ILE A 62 0.86 -5.79 12.26
C ILE A 62 -0.06 -5.58 11.05
N LEU A 63 -0.90 -4.54 11.10
CA LEU A 63 -1.76 -4.14 10.01
C LEU A 63 -1.13 -2.99 9.25
N PHE A 64 -1.03 -3.11 7.92
CA PHE A 64 -0.50 -2.07 7.05
C PHE A 64 -1.61 -1.43 6.20
N ASP A 65 -1.70 -0.10 6.24
CA ASP A 65 -2.32 0.67 5.17
C ASP A 65 -1.25 0.93 4.11
N ARG A 66 -1.27 0.10 3.05
CA ARG A 66 -0.28 -0.03 1.99
C ARG A 66 1.07 -0.57 2.49
N PHE A 67 1.73 -1.34 1.61
CA PHE A 67 3.10 -1.83 1.80
C PHE A 67 3.79 -1.94 0.43
N TYR A 68 4.80 -2.80 0.25
CA TYR A 68 5.58 -2.83 -0.99
C TYR A 68 4.76 -3.16 -2.25
N ASP A 69 3.66 -3.90 -2.16
CA ASP A 69 2.76 -4.12 -3.30
C ASP A 69 2.28 -2.80 -3.91
N ALA A 70 2.10 -1.76 -3.07
CA ALA A 70 1.77 -0.43 -3.56
C ALA A 70 2.88 0.16 -4.43
N SER A 71 4.17 -0.06 -4.12
CA SER A 71 5.27 0.42 -4.96
C SER A 71 5.35 -0.32 -6.29
N LEU A 72 5.09 -1.63 -6.31
CA LEU A 72 4.99 -2.40 -7.56
C LEU A 72 3.85 -1.86 -8.45
N ALA A 73 2.69 -1.58 -7.86
CA ALA A 73 1.54 -1.07 -8.61
C ALA A 73 1.72 0.41 -9.03
N TYR A 74 2.09 1.30 -8.11
CA TYR A 74 2.17 2.75 -8.38
C TYR A 74 3.41 3.12 -9.17
N GLN A 75 4.61 2.76 -8.70
CA GLN A 75 5.86 3.14 -9.35
C GLN A 75 6.18 2.21 -10.52
N GLY A 76 5.89 0.91 -10.40
CA GLY A 76 6.08 -0.05 -11.48
C GLY A 76 5.07 0.14 -12.60
N PHE A 77 3.82 -0.26 -12.41
CA PHE A 77 2.81 -0.19 -13.47
C PHE A 77 2.37 1.26 -13.76
N GLY A 78 2.13 2.07 -12.73
CA GLY A 78 1.66 3.45 -12.87
C GLY A 78 2.68 4.38 -13.51
N ARG A 79 3.90 4.43 -12.99
CA ARG A 79 4.98 5.28 -13.49
C ARG A 79 5.82 4.62 -14.60
N GLY A 80 5.69 3.30 -14.79
CA GLY A 80 6.44 2.55 -15.80
C GLY A 80 7.90 2.27 -15.41
N LEU A 81 8.25 2.30 -14.14
CA LEU A 81 9.59 1.95 -13.68
C LEU A 81 9.83 0.43 -13.75
N PRO A 82 11.06 -0.03 -14.05
CA PRO A 82 11.37 -1.44 -14.15
C PRO A 82 11.08 -2.20 -12.86
N GLN A 83 10.33 -3.29 -12.95
CA GLN A 83 9.96 -4.13 -11.80
C GLN A 83 11.19 -4.73 -11.09
N GLU A 84 12.25 -5.01 -11.84
CA GLU A 84 13.50 -5.55 -11.32
C GLU A 84 14.18 -4.60 -10.32
N ILE A 85 14.12 -3.28 -10.59
CA ILE A 85 14.66 -2.26 -9.67
C ILE A 85 13.84 -2.23 -8.38
N ILE A 86 12.50 -2.27 -8.50
CA ILE A 86 11.61 -2.25 -7.33
C ILE A 86 11.83 -3.52 -6.49
N ASN A 87 11.94 -4.69 -7.12
CA ASN A 87 12.22 -5.95 -6.43
C ASN A 87 13.60 -5.94 -5.74
N SER A 88 14.61 -5.33 -6.38
CA SER A 88 15.93 -5.15 -5.78
C SER A 88 15.87 -4.26 -4.53
N LEU A 89 15.07 -3.19 -4.55
CA LEU A 89 14.85 -2.33 -3.39
C LEU A 89 14.06 -3.03 -2.28
N ILE A 90 13.05 -3.86 -2.61
CA ILE A 90 12.31 -4.71 -1.65
C ILE A 90 13.31 -5.63 -0.93
N SER A 91 14.18 -6.30 -1.66
CA SER A 91 15.21 -7.18 -1.11
C SER A 91 16.24 -6.40 -0.28
N PHE A 92 16.73 -5.28 -0.80
CA PHE A 92 17.73 -4.44 -0.13
C PHE A 92 17.22 -3.90 1.22
N THR A 93 15.97 -3.47 1.28
CA THR A 93 15.34 -2.96 2.51
C THR A 93 14.82 -4.06 3.41
N LYS A 94 15.02 -5.34 3.04
CA LYS A 94 14.58 -6.52 3.82
C LYS A 94 13.10 -6.48 4.15
N CYS A 95 12.25 -6.08 3.20
CA CYS A 95 10.82 -6.09 3.39
C CYS A 95 10.33 -7.50 3.77
N PRO A 96 9.65 -7.69 4.90
CA PRO A 96 8.99 -8.96 5.18
C PRO A 96 7.86 -9.19 4.16
N VAL A 97 7.61 -10.44 3.82
CA VAL A 97 6.46 -10.80 2.99
C VAL A 97 5.21 -10.77 3.86
N PRO A 98 4.15 -10.02 3.50
CA PRO A 98 2.89 -10.06 4.23
C PRO A 98 2.25 -11.46 4.15
N ASP A 99 1.68 -11.94 5.26
CA ASP A 99 0.95 -13.22 5.28
C ASP A 99 -0.29 -13.15 4.39
N VAL A 100 -0.97 -11.99 4.38
CA VAL A 100 -2.11 -11.71 3.52
C VAL A 100 -2.18 -10.23 3.16
N THR A 101 -2.57 -9.95 1.92
CA THR A 101 -2.92 -8.60 1.44
C THR A 101 -4.38 -8.60 0.96
N PHE A 102 -5.20 -7.68 1.47
CA PHE A 102 -6.55 -7.46 0.98
C PHE A 102 -6.54 -6.32 -0.03
N LEU A 103 -6.81 -6.64 -1.29
CA LEU A 103 -6.98 -5.67 -2.37
C LEU A 103 -8.46 -5.27 -2.45
N LEU A 104 -8.78 -4.05 -2.06
CA LEU A 104 -10.12 -3.47 -2.22
C LEU A 104 -10.26 -2.93 -3.64
N ASP A 105 -10.76 -3.79 -4.56
CA ASP A 105 -10.89 -3.41 -5.97
C ASP A 105 -12.17 -2.61 -6.24
N ILE A 106 -11.99 -1.51 -6.96
CA ILE A 106 -13.06 -0.64 -7.43
C ILE A 106 -12.69 -0.04 -8.78
N GLU A 107 -13.69 0.21 -9.63
CA GLU A 107 -13.50 0.97 -10.87
C GLU A 107 -12.94 2.37 -10.57
N VAL A 108 -11.96 2.80 -11.36
CA VAL A 108 -11.26 4.06 -11.12
C VAL A 108 -12.22 5.25 -11.10
N GLU A 109 -13.18 5.28 -12.03
CA GLU A 109 -14.19 6.33 -12.10
C GLU A 109 -15.06 6.39 -10.84
N GLU A 110 -15.48 5.24 -10.34
CA GLU A 110 -16.26 5.19 -9.09
C GLU A 110 -15.41 5.62 -7.89
N GLY A 111 -14.14 5.23 -7.84
CA GLY A 111 -13.19 5.68 -6.82
C GLY A 111 -13.02 7.20 -6.81
N PHE A 112 -12.89 7.83 -7.98
CA PHE A 112 -12.85 9.29 -8.10
C PHE A 112 -14.15 9.96 -7.67
N ASN A 113 -15.30 9.39 -8.02
CA ASN A 113 -16.61 9.93 -7.61
C ASN A 113 -16.79 9.91 -6.09
N ARG A 114 -16.30 8.89 -5.39
CA ARG A 114 -16.34 8.83 -3.92
C ARG A 114 -15.50 9.92 -3.24
N LYS A 115 -14.43 10.37 -3.90
CA LYS A 115 -13.51 11.40 -3.41
C LYS A 115 -13.69 12.77 -4.06
N PHE A 116 -14.81 13.03 -4.73
CA PHE A 116 -15.01 14.23 -5.53
C PHE A 116 -14.80 15.54 -4.76
N ASN A 117 -15.12 15.56 -3.47
CA ASN A 117 -14.99 16.74 -2.61
C ASN A 117 -13.66 16.81 -1.83
N ASP A 118 -12.80 15.80 -1.94
CA ASP A 118 -11.56 15.75 -1.19
C ASP A 118 -10.46 16.57 -1.90
N LYS A 119 -9.61 17.23 -1.10
CA LYS A 119 -8.41 17.88 -1.64
C LYS A 119 -7.42 16.81 -2.10
N LYS A 120 -7.14 16.79 -3.41
CA LYS A 120 -6.21 15.84 -4.01
C LYS A 120 -4.77 16.17 -3.62
N ASP A 121 -4.01 15.14 -3.27
CA ASP A 121 -2.55 15.22 -3.14
C ASP A 121 -1.85 15.12 -4.51
N ARG A 122 -0.51 15.18 -4.51
CA ARG A 122 0.30 15.12 -5.73
C ARG A 122 0.09 13.80 -6.51
N ILE A 123 -0.01 12.67 -5.81
CA ILE A 123 -0.18 11.36 -6.45
C ILE A 123 -1.62 11.23 -6.96
N GLU A 124 -2.60 11.63 -6.20
CA GLU A 124 -4.01 11.64 -6.60
C GLU A 124 -4.28 12.57 -7.81
N SER A 125 -3.42 13.56 -8.01
CA SER A 125 -3.45 14.48 -9.16
C SER A 125 -2.87 13.88 -10.44
N SER A 126 -2.37 12.64 -10.44
CA SER A 126 -1.76 11.98 -11.62
C SER A 126 -2.74 11.60 -12.73
N GLY A 127 -4.05 11.72 -12.50
CA GLY A 127 -5.09 11.50 -13.51
C GLY A 127 -5.58 10.06 -13.66
N LYS A 128 -6.64 9.90 -14.46
CA LYS A 128 -7.38 8.63 -14.59
C LYS A 128 -6.50 7.53 -15.18
N ASP A 129 -5.79 7.81 -16.26
CA ASP A 129 -4.95 6.80 -16.94
C ASP A 129 -3.86 6.21 -16.04
N PHE A 130 -3.31 7.03 -15.15
CA PHE A 130 -2.36 6.55 -14.15
C PHE A 130 -3.02 5.54 -13.20
N PHE A 131 -4.21 5.85 -12.67
CA PHE A 131 -4.91 4.95 -11.75
C PHE A 131 -5.45 3.69 -12.42
N GLU A 132 -5.79 3.73 -13.72
CA GLU A 132 -6.13 2.51 -14.49
C GLU A 132 -4.92 1.56 -14.58
N LYS A 133 -3.72 2.10 -14.82
CA LYS A 133 -2.48 1.32 -14.80
C LYS A 133 -2.19 0.76 -13.41
N VAL A 134 -2.35 1.56 -12.35
CA VAL A 134 -2.16 1.13 -10.96
C VAL A 134 -3.12 0.00 -10.61
N ARG A 135 -4.41 0.14 -10.92
CA ARG A 135 -5.42 -0.91 -10.70
C ARG A 135 -5.07 -2.18 -11.46
N SER A 136 -4.73 -2.06 -12.75
CA SER A 136 -4.28 -3.20 -13.56
C SER A 136 -3.07 -3.88 -12.93
N GLY A 137 -2.10 -3.10 -12.44
CA GLY A 137 -0.93 -3.61 -11.72
C GLY A 137 -1.31 -4.45 -10.50
N TYR A 138 -2.19 -3.95 -9.64
CA TYR A 138 -2.66 -4.72 -8.48
C TYR A 138 -3.37 -6.01 -8.87
N LEU A 139 -4.18 -5.98 -9.94
CA LEU A 139 -4.86 -7.19 -10.43
C LEU A 139 -3.86 -8.21 -10.98
N VAL A 140 -2.81 -7.77 -11.68
CA VAL A 140 -1.70 -8.67 -12.11
C VAL A 140 -1.00 -9.27 -10.90
N LEU A 141 -0.66 -8.48 -9.88
CA LEU A 141 -0.03 -8.97 -8.65
C LEU A 141 -0.93 -10.00 -7.94
N SER A 142 -2.23 -9.74 -7.85
CA SER A 142 -3.17 -10.69 -7.23
C SER A 142 -3.32 -11.99 -8.01
N HIS A 143 -3.24 -11.93 -9.33
CA HIS A 143 -3.25 -13.13 -10.19
C HIS A 143 -1.98 -13.96 -10.00
N ASN A 144 -0.83 -13.32 -9.85
CA ASN A 144 0.46 -13.99 -9.65
C ASN A 144 0.59 -14.59 -8.24
N GLU A 145 -0.04 -13.98 -7.22
CA GLU A 145 0.03 -14.41 -5.82
C GLU A 145 -1.38 -14.60 -5.19
N PRO A 146 -2.23 -15.46 -5.76
CA PRO A 146 -3.63 -15.59 -5.33
C PRO A 146 -3.79 -16.13 -3.89
N ASN A 147 -2.78 -16.82 -3.38
CA ASN A 147 -2.75 -17.30 -2.01
C ASN A 147 -2.48 -16.19 -0.99
N ARG A 148 -1.72 -15.17 -1.36
CA ARG A 148 -1.36 -14.03 -0.51
C ARG A 148 -2.29 -12.83 -0.72
N ILE A 149 -2.66 -12.50 -1.96
CA ILE A 149 -3.45 -11.31 -2.28
C ILE A 149 -4.90 -11.69 -2.55
N LYS A 150 -5.79 -11.26 -1.67
CA LYS A 150 -7.24 -11.51 -1.73
C LYS A 150 -7.96 -10.29 -2.29
N VAL A 151 -8.59 -10.44 -3.46
CA VAL A 151 -9.34 -9.36 -4.11
C VAL A 151 -10.73 -9.30 -3.51
N LEU A 152 -11.11 -8.15 -2.97
CA LEU A 152 -12.42 -7.87 -2.40
C LEU A 152 -13.13 -6.78 -3.22
N ASN A 153 -14.41 -6.98 -3.50
CA ASN A 153 -15.21 -5.98 -4.21
C ASN A 153 -15.52 -4.79 -3.28
N ALA A 154 -14.85 -3.66 -3.49
CA ALA A 154 -15.02 -2.45 -2.68
C ALA A 154 -16.36 -1.72 -2.91
N LYS A 155 -17.27 -2.25 -3.76
CA LYS A 155 -18.66 -1.77 -3.87
C LYS A 155 -19.53 -2.24 -2.72
N LYS A 156 -19.11 -3.31 -2.02
CA LYS A 156 -19.77 -3.78 -0.80
C LYS A 156 -19.75 -2.72 0.29
N SER A 157 -20.68 -2.82 1.24
CA SER A 157 -20.68 -1.99 2.44
C SER A 157 -19.46 -2.28 3.33
N ILE A 158 -19.12 -1.33 4.20
CA ILE A 158 -18.03 -1.47 5.16
C ILE A 158 -18.23 -2.71 6.04
N ASP A 159 -19.47 -2.98 6.49
CA ASP A 159 -19.79 -4.12 7.33
C ASP A 159 -19.62 -5.47 6.60
N GLU A 160 -19.96 -5.53 5.32
CA GLU A 160 -19.77 -6.72 4.50
C GLU A 160 -18.26 -6.98 4.26
N LEU A 161 -17.50 -5.93 3.90
CA LEU A 161 -16.05 -6.02 3.73
C LEU A 161 -15.37 -6.44 5.04
N HIS A 162 -15.80 -5.87 6.17
CA HIS A 162 -15.28 -6.25 7.48
C HIS A 162 -15.52 -7.73 7.77
N LYS A 163 -16.73 -8.25 7.51
CA LYS A 163 -17.04 -9.68 7.69
C LYS A 163 -16.19 -10.57 6.80
N ASP A 164 -16.01 -10.19 5.52
CA ASP A 164 -15.17 -10.92 4.59
C ASP A 164 -13.72 -10.99 5.10
N ILE A 165 -13.14 -9.85 5.49
CA ILE A 165 -11.77 -9.77 6.02
C ILE A 165 -11.63 -10.60 7.29
N VAL A 166 -12.53 -10.46 8.26
CA VAL A 166 -12.49 -11.21 9.51
C VAL A 166 -12.57 -12.71 9.28
N SER A 167 -13.35 -13.16 8.28
CA SER A 167 -13.43 -14.59 7.95
C SER A 167 -12.09 -15.15 7.48
N PHE A 168 -11.33 -14.40 6.67
CA PHE A 168 -9.98 -14.78 6.23
C PHE A 168 -8.98 -14.76 7.39
N VAL A 169 -8.99 -13.69 8.19
CA VAL A 169 -8.05 -13.52 9.30
C VAL A 169 -8.22 -14.62 10.35
N ASN A 170 -9.45 -15.04 10.65
CA ASN A 170 -9.73 -16.13 11.59
C ASN A 170 -9.19 -17.50 11.14
N ILE A 171 -8.84 -17.67 9.87
CA ILE A 171 -8.24 -18.90 9.35
C ILE A 171 -6.72 -18.89 9.58
N ILE A 172 -6.12 -17.69 9.65
CA ILE A 172 -4.67 -17.51 9.76
C ILE A 172 -4.23 -17.42 11.22
N LEU A 173 -5.08 -16.85 12.09
CA LEU A 173 -4.86 -16.71 13.54
C LEU A 173 -5.51 -17.85 14.33
#